data_3e15e8cf603a07e36ab0d88554078f81
#
_entry.id   3e15e8cf603a07e36ab0d88554078f81
#
_cell.length_a   1.000
_cell.length_b   1.000
_cell.length_c   1.000
_cell.angle_alpha   90.00
_cell.angle_beta   90.00
_cell.angle_gamma   90.00
#
_symmetry.space_group_name_H-M   'P 1'
#
loop_
_entity.id
_entity.type
_entity.pdbx_description
1 polymer ?
#
loop_
_entity_poly.entity_id
_entity_poly.type
_entity_poly.pdbx_seq_one_letter_code
_entity_poly.pdbx_strand_id
1 'polypeptide(L)'
;MINFIAEDFFCSLQDRYRGGTLGVDNRMSYQAPSDSASFSASKTPPSESGTWRDFYYITKPGIIRSNLIAAFAGFWLASQWDFQYGKMIMTLLGTILVMASSCVFNNYFDRELDLKMERTRDRSLPMGRLKPSVVLWYAIILGILGLGVLFTFSGVLAGLFGLVGMVVYVPIYTLWLKRSSTWSTSVGAISGAMPPVIGYVAVTGVVDMGAWLLFAMLFLWQPPHFWALGIRRVEEYRAAGYPLLPVVKGIKRTKIQMIPYLVALIPVPILMYTYGYAGIYYMIISLALSVIWLYLSLTGFRAKSDEVWAKKVFLFSINYLTLSLIVLIINTTH
;
A
#
# COMPACT_ATOMS: atom_id res chain seq x y z
N MET A 1 -0.36 -2.23 1.92
CA MET A 1 -1.38 -1.45 1.19
C MET A 1 -0.93 -1.00 -0.20
N ILE A 2 0.31 -0.72 -0.45
CA ILE A 2 0.93 -0.44 -1.77
C ILE A 2 1.19 -1.73 -2.60
N ASN A 3 0.78 -2.90 -2.13
CA ASN A 3 0.96 -4.22 -2.77
C ASN A 3 0.41 -4.34 -4.19
N PHE A 4 -0.48 -3.44 -4.56
CA PHE A 4 -1.13 -3.52 -5.85
C PHE A 4 -0.26 -3.04 -7.02
N ILE A 5 0.74 -2.19 -6.75
CA ILE A 5 1.58 -1.61 -7.82
C ILE A 5 2.62 -2.62 -8.30
N ALA A 6 3.24 -3.35 -7.38
CA ALA A 6 4.29 -4.31 -7.72
C ALA A 6 3.71 -5.63 -8.28
N GLU A 7 2.59 -6.12 -7.75
CA GLU A 7 2.00 -7.38 -8.21
C GLU A 7 1.31 -7.23 -9.59
N ASP A 8 0.62 -6.12 -9.89
CA ASP A 8 0.04 -5.89 -11.22
C ASP A 8 1.11 -5.67 -12.30
N PHE A 9 2.23 -5.03 -11.97
CA PHE A 9 3.33 -4.83 -12.91
C PHE A 9 4.10 -6.14 -13.18
N PHE A 10 4.35 -6.95 -12.15
CA PHE A 10 5.00 -8.26 -12.30
C PHE A 10 4.08 -9.32 -12.88
N CYS A 11 2.79 -9.33 -12.56
CA CYS A 11 1.83 -10.26 -13.16
C CYS A 11 1.68 -9.97 -14.67
N SER A 12 1.62 -8.69 -15.06
CA SER A 12 1.59 -8.31 -16.50
C SER A 12 2.88 -8.63 -17.26
N LEU A 13 4.02 -8.72 -16.57
CA LEU A 13 5.29 -9.18 -17.15
C LEU A 13 5.34 -10.73 -17.23
N GLN A 14 4.80 -11.42 -16.22
CA GLN A 14 4.78 -12.88 -16.19
C GLN A 14 3.80 -13.46 -17.22
N ASP A 15 2.66 -12.79 -17.49
CA ASP A 15 1.73 -13.15 -18.54
C ASP A 15 2.32 -12.91 -19.94
N ARG A 16 3.17 -11.91 -20.13
CA ARG A 16 3.93 -11.71 -21.39
C ARG A 16 5.00 -12.77 -21.62
N TYR A 17 5.55 -13.37 -20.59
CA TYR A 17 6.54 -14.47 -20.72
C TYR A 17 5.91 -15.86 -20.83
N ARG A 18 4.62 -16.05 -20.44
CA ARG A 18 3.87 -17.31 -20.65
C ARG A 18 3.08 -17.35 -21.95
N GLY A 19 2.91 -16.25 -22.66
CA GLY A 19 2.13 -16.12 -23.90
C GLY A 19 2.90 -16.41 -25.19
N GLY A 20 4.01 -17.10 -25.13
CA GLY A 20 4.76 -17.56 -26.32
C GLY A 20 4.49 -19.04 -26.62
N THR A 21 3.59 -19.27 -27.58
CA THR A 21 3.21 -20.49 -28.31
C THR A 21 1.85 -21.09 -27.93
N LEU A 22 0.92 -20.94 -28.83
CA LEU A 22 0.12 -21.87 -29.60
C LEU A 22 -1.23 -21.24 -29.98
N GLY A 23 -1.45 -21.06 -31.18
CA GLY A 23 -2.29 -21.48 -32.28
C GLY A 23 -3.80 -21.50 -32.01
N VAL A 24 -4.45 -20.61 -32.74
CA VAL A 24 -5.78 -20.64 -33.36
C VAL A 24 -6.52 -21.98 -33.22
N ASP A 25 -7.73 -22.03 -32.66
CA ASP A 25 -8.90 -22.42 -33.44
C ASP A 25 -10.25 -22.05 -32.81
N ASN A 26 -11.24 -22.07 -33.61
CA ASN A 26 -12.52 -21.43 -33.75
C ASN A 26 -13.67 -22.19 -33.06
N ARG A 27 -14.72 -21.43 -32.63
CA ARG A 27 -16.14 -21.82 -32.51
C ARG A 27 -16.48 -23.07 -31.68
N MET A 28 -17.12 -22.85 -30.55
CA MET A 28 -18.22 -23.74 -30.15
C MET A 28 -19.24 -23.03 -29.27
N SER A 29 -20.48 -23.27 -29.60
CA SER A 29 -21.74 -22.84 -29.04
C SER A 29 -21.88 -23.17 -27.53
N TYR A 30 -22.42 -22.20 -26.80
CA TYR A 30 -22.82 -22.34 -25.40
C TYR A 30 -24.04 -23.28 -25.27
N GLN A 31 -23.84 -24.42 -24.67
CA GLN A 31 -24.90 -25.26 -24.09
C GLN A 31 -24.71 -25.29 -22.57
N ALA A 32 -25.73 -24.85 -21.85
CA ALA A 32 -25.78 -24.94 -20.39
C ALA A 32 -25.92 -26.41 -19.96
N PRO A 33 -25.12 -26.92 -19.02
CA PRO A 33 -25.41 -28.17 -18.36
C PRO A 33 -26.24 -27.93 -17.11
N SER A 34 -27.44 -28.50 -17.08
CA SER A 34 -28.12 -28.94 -15.85
C SER A 34 -27.28 -30.08 -15.26
N ASP A 35 -26.88 -29.99 -14.00
CA ASP A 35 -27.02 -31.01 -13.00
C ASP A 35 -26.11 -30.73 -11.80
N SER A 36 -26.71 -30.94 -10.65
CA SER A 36 -26.15 -30.94 -9.31
C SER A 36 -24.95 -31.90 -9.20
N ALA A 37 -23.75 -31.45 -9.44
CA ALA A 37 -22.53 -32.15 -9.11
C ALA A 37 -22.06 -31.69 -7.73
N SER A 38 -22.17 -32.54 -6.74
CA SER A 38 -21.51 -32.43 -5.45
C SER A 38 -20.04 -32.08 -5.65
N PHE A 39 -19.66 -30.89 -5.18
CA PHE A 39 -18.30 -30.40 -5.20
C PHE A 39 -17.47 -31.25 -4.23
N SER A 40 -16.97 -32.38 -4.72
CA SER A 40 -15.92 -33.12 -4.06
C SER A 40 -14.71 -32.24 -3.96
N ALA A 41 -14.39 -31.76 -2.76
CA ALA A 41 -13.16 -31.09 -2.47
C ALA A 41 -12.00 -32.02 -2.84
N SER A 42 -11.43 -31.85 -4.02
CA SER A 42 -10.21 -32.52 -4.41
C SER A 42 -9.13 -32.06 -3.43
N LYS A 43 -8.70 -32.98 -2.55
CA LYS A 43 -7.50 -32.78 -1.74
C LYS A 43 -6.36 -32.58 -2.69
N THR A 44 -5.94 -31.32 -2.83
CA THR A 44 -4.68 -30.97 -3.49
C THR A 44 -3.56 -31.82 -2.89
N PRO A 45 -2.63 -32.36 -3.70
CA PRO A 45 -1.51 -33.14 -3.19
C PRO A 45 -0.72 -32.31 -2.18
N PRO A 46 -0.08 -32.94 -1.17
CA PRO A 46 0.68 -32.22 -0.17
C PRO A 46 1.72 -31.36 -0.87
N SER A 47 1.62 -30.05 -0.64
CA SER A 47 2.48 -29.06 -1.25
C SER A 47 3.94 -29.32 -0.89
N GLU A 48 4.81 -29.09 -1.85
CA GLU A 48 6.24 -28.96 -1.61
C GLU A 48 6.48 -28.12 -0.35
N SER A 49 7.40 -28.56 0.51
CA SER A 49 7.75 -27.84 1.74
C SER A 49 8.10 -26.38 1.44
N GLY A 50 7.57 -25.46 2.23
CA GLY A 50 7.81 -24.03 2.03
C GLY A 50 9.28 -23.69 1.92
N THR A 51 9.61 -22.89 0.92
CA THR A 51 10.98 -22.47 0.60
C THR A 51 11.28 -21.12 1.24
N TRP A 52 12.58 -20.73 1.30
CA TRP A 52 12.98 -19.39 1.72
C TRP A 52 12.31 -18.28 0.89
N ARG A 53 11.97 -18.55 -0.37
CA ARG A 53 11.22 -17.64 -1.26
C ARG A 53 9.81 -17.36 -0.73
N ASP A 54 9.14 -18.35 -0.18
CA ASP A 54 7.81 -18.18 0.42
C ASP A 54 7.87 -17.23 1.63
N PHE A 55 8.92 -17.33 2.47
CA PHE A 55 9.16 -16.38 3.57
C PHE A 55 9.47 -14.97 3.08
N TYR A 56 10.20 -14.83 2.00
CA TYR A 56 10.46 -13.52 1.39
C TYR A 56 9.18 -12.92 0.80
N TYR A 57 8.41 -13.66 0.01
CA TYR A 57 7.21 -13.13 -0.63
C TYR A 57 6.08 -12.81 0.35
N ILE A 58 5.96 -13.54 1.47
CA ILE A 58 4.94 -13.25 2.48
C ILE A 58 5.15 -11.89 3.17
N THR A 59 6.38 -11.34 3.18
CA THR A 59 6.67 -9.98 3.66
C THR A 59 6.16 -8.90 2.73
N LYS A 60 5.73 -9.24 1.52
CA LYS A 60 5.27 -8.31 0.47
C LYS A 60 6.34 -7.28 0.10
N PRO A 61 7.46 -7.70 -0.49
CA PRO A 61 8.63 -6.84 -0.76
C PRO A 61 8.31 -5.62 -1.66
N GLY A 62 7.32 -5.73 -2.52
CA GLY A 62 6.86 -4.59 -3.34
C GLY A 62 6.33 -3.43 -2.51
N ILE A 63 5.54 -3.71 -1.45
CA ILE A 63 5.06 -2.68 -0.52
C ILE A 63 6.22 -2.05 0.24
N ILE A 64 7.12 -2.90 0.74
CA ILE A 64 8.26 -2.44 1.54
C ILE A 64 9.10 -1.47 0.71
N ARG A 65 9.45 -1.82 -0.54
CA ARG A 65 10.27 -0.97 -1.41
C ARG A 65 9.69 0.42 -1.62
N SER A 66 8.40 0.52 -1.94
CA SER A 66 7.77 1.83 -2.18
C SER A 66 7.66 2.68 -0.92
N ASN A 67 7.37 2.07 0.24
CA ASN A 67 7.33 2.80 1.51
C ASN A 67 8.72 3.17 2.02
N LEU A 68 9.74 2.39 1.65
CA LEU A 68 11.13 2.69 1.98
C LEU A 68 11.61 3.97 1.29
N ILE A 69 11.17 4.22 0.05
CA ILE A 69 11.42 5.50 -0.64
C ILE A 69 10.81 6.66 0.16
N ALA A 70 9.60 6.51 0.70
CA ALA A 70 8.97 7.53 1.52
C ALA A 70 9.69 7.73 2.86
N ALA A 71 10.12 6.64 3.53
CA ALA A 71 10.92 6.72 4.75
C ALA A 71 12.26 7.41 4.50
N PHE A 72 12.91 7.08 3.38
CA PHE A 72 14.14 7.75 2.96
C PHE A 72 13.91 9.24 2.69
N ALA A 73 12.85 9.61 1.97
CA ALA A 73 12.53 11.01 1.70
C ALA A 73 12.29 11.81 2.98
N GLY A 74 11.62 11.22 3.99
CA GLY A 74 11.44 11.85 5.30
C GLY A 74 12.77 12.03 6.05
N PHE A 75 13.62 11.00 6.06
CA PHE A 75 14.96 11.08 6.65
C PHE A 75 15.82 12.14 5.95
N TRP A 76 15.79 12.15 4.61
CA TRP A 76 16.51 13.12 3.80
C TRP A 76 16.09 14.55 4.08
N LEU A 77 14.77 14.81 4.09
CA LEU A 77 14.21 16.12 4.39
C LEU A 77 14.70 16.67 5.73
N ALA A 78 14.73 15.79 6.75
CA ALA A 78 15.18 16.16 8.08
C ALA A 78 16.69 16.36 8.18
N SER A 79 17.47 15.63 7.38
CA SER A 79 18.94 15.66 7.40
C SER A 79 19.51 16.94 6.79
N GLN A 80 18.74 17.67 5.93
CA GLN A 80 19.20 18.90 5.28
C GLN A 80 20.63 18.79 4.72
N TRP A 81 20.91 17.67 4.01
CA TRP A 81 22.22 17.33 3.42
C TRP A 81 23.33 16.93 4.42
N ASP A 82 23.09 17.00 5.74
CA ASP A 82 24.01 16.47 6.74
C ASP A 82 23.73 15.01 7.05
N PHE A 83 24.51 14.10 6.45
CA PHE A 83 24.20 12.68 6.43
C PHE A 83 24.77 11.90 7.61
N GLN A 84 23.86 11.35 8.40
CA GLN A 84 24.15 10.32 9.40
C GLN A 84 23.92 8.91 8.82
N TYR A 85 24.82 8.44 7.94
CA TYR A 85 24.63 7.18 7.19
C TYR A 85 24.29 5.96 8.07
N GLY A 86 24.96 5.81 9.21
CA GLY A 86 24.68 4.71 10.14
C GLY A 86 23.25 4.75 10.68
N LYS A 87 22.80 5.92 11.11
CA LYS A 87 21.44 6.13 11.61
C LYS A 87 20.41 5.93 10.51
N MET A 88 20.67 6.40 9.29
CA MET A 88 19.82 6.21 8.13
C MET A 88 19.63 4.72 7.84
N ILE A 89 20.71 3.94 7.74
CA ILE A 89 20.63 2.51 7.45
C ILE A 89 19.84 1.79 8.54
N MET A 90 20.08 2.09 9.82
CA MET A 90 19.32 1.47 10.91
C MET A 90 17.85 1.87 10.93
N THR A 91 17.52 3.14 10.62
CA THR A 91 16.14 3.61 10.51
C THR A 91 15.40 2.89 9.38
N LEU A 92 16.02 2.78 8.22
CA LEU A 92 15.44 2.07 7.09
C LEU A 92 15.29 0.56 7.38
N LEU A 93 16.29 -0.06 7.99
CA LEU A 93 16.25 -1.47 8.39
C LEU A 93 15.12 -1.73 9.40
N GLY A 94 15.03 -0.93 10.47
CA GLY A 94 13.95 -1.05 11.45
C GLY A 94 12.58 -0.87 10.83
N THR A 95 12.42 0.11 9.93
CA THR A 95 11.18 0.34 9.18
C THR A 95 10.83 -0.86 8.29
N ILE A 96 11.81 -1.44 7.57
CA ILE A 96 11.62 -2.67 6.78
C ILE A 96 11.08 -3.79 7.66
N LEU A 97 11.71 -4.06 8.81
CA LEU A 97 11.35 -5.16 9.69
C LEU A 97 9.95 -5.00 10.29
N VAL A 98 9.58 -3.79 10.76
CA VAL A 98 8.23 -3.49 11.26
C VAL A 98 7.18 -3.66 10.17
N MET A 99 7.45 -3.19 8.97
CA MET A 99 6.54 -3.35 7.84
C MET A 99 6.42 -4.81 7.39
N ALA A 100 7.54 -5.53 7.33
CA ALA A 100 7.56 -6.97 7.02
C ALA A 100 6.71 -7.75 8.03
N SER A 101 6.93 -7.52 9.32
CA SER A 101 6.10 -8.07 10.40
C SER A 101 4.61 -7.81 10.16
N SER A 102 4.24 -6.55 9.92
CA SER A 102 2.85 -6.15 9.68
C SER A 102 2.24 -6.85 8.46
N CYS A 103 3.01 -6.99 7.38
CA CYS A 103 2.58 -7.71 6.18
C CYS A 103 2.41 -9.22 6.43
N VAL A 104 3.31 -9.84 7.21
CA VAL A 104 3.23 -11.25 7.57
C VAL A 104 2.01 -11.50 8.46
N PHE A 105 1.75 -10.66 9.47
CA PHE A 105 0.52 -10.72 10.27
C PHE A 105 -0.74 -10.59 9.39
N ASN A 106 -0.74 -9.64 8.44
CA ASN A 106 -1.87 -9.50 7.53
C ASN A 106 -2.11 -10.76 6.70
N ASN A 107 -1.08 -11.41 6.14
CA ASN A 107 -1.23 -12.67 5.43
C ASN A 107 -1.71 -13.80 6.36
N TYR A 108 -1.23 -13.84 7.61
CA TYR A 108 -1.67 -14.82 8.60
C TYR A 108 -3.16 -14.71 8.90
N PHE A 109 -3.65 -13.50 9.15
CA PHE A 109 -5.06 -13.27 9.47
C PHE A 109 -5.98 -13.39 8.26
N ASP A 110 -5.53 -12.98 7.08
CA ASP A 110 -6.34 -13.00 5.86
C ASP A 110 -6.33 -14.36 5.12
N ARG A 111 -5.58 -15.37 5.56
CA ARG A 111 -5.37 -16.65 4.86
C ARG A 111 -6.64 -17.34 4.36
N GLU A 112 -7.74 -17.27 5.12
CA GLU A 112 -9.01 -17.86 4.76
C GLU A 112 -9.80 -17.03 3.74
N LEU A 113 -9.69 -15.71 3.82
CA LEU A 113 -10.31 -14.78 2.88
C LEU A 113 -9.52 -14.72 1.56
N ASP A 114 -8.20 -14.89 1.63
CA ASP A 114 -7.32 -14.96 0.46
C ASP A 114 -7.67 -16.12 -0.49
N LEU A 115 -8.21 -17.22 0.02
CA LEU A 115 -8.72 -18.34 -0.79
C LEU A 115 -9.90 -17.94 -1.70
N LYS A 116 -10.68 -16.94 -1.32
CA LYS A 116 -11.86 -16.47 -2.06
C LYS A 116 -11.54 -15.50 -3.19
N MET A 117 -10.30 -15.06 -3.30
CA MET A 117 -9.86 -14.10 -4.31
C MET A 117 -8.89 -14.77 -5.27
N GLU A 118 -9.15 -14.69 -6.56
CA GLU A 118 -8.33 -15.29 -7.61
C GLU A 118 -6.85 -14.88 -7.52
N ARG A 119 -6.60 -13.62 -7.21
CA ARG A 119 -5.25 -13.06 -7.09
C ARG A 119 -4.44 -13.57 -5.88
N THR A 120 -5.10 -13.97 -4.79
CA THR A 120 -4.43 -14.27 -3.51
C THR A 120 -4.53 -15.73 -3.09
N ARG A 121 -5.36 -16.52 -3.76
CA ARG A 121 -5.54 -17.95 -3.45
C ARG A 121 -4.24 -18.77 -3.57
N ASP A 122 -3.33 -18.35 -4.46
CA ASP A 122 -2.06 -19.06 -4.72
C ASP A 122 -0.92 -18.63 -3.76
N ARG A 123 -1.21 -17.81 -2.75
CA ARG A 123 -0.23 -17.41 -1.73
C ARG A 123 0.21 -18.61 -0.89
N SER A 124 1.38 -18.49 -0.26
CA SER A 124 2.01 -19.60 0.48
C SER A 124 1.17 -20.15 1.63
N LEU A 125 0.44 -19.30 2.37
CA LEU A 125 -0.43 -19.72 3.48
C LEU A 125 -1.74 -20.38 2.99
N PRO A 126 -2.54 -19.77 2.08
CA PRO A 126 -3.72 -20.40 1.51
C PRO A 126 -3.42 -21.77 0.87
N MET A 127 -2.29 -21.89 0.17
CA MET A 127 -1.84 -23.14 -0.46
C MET A 127 -1.22 -24.16 0.51
N GLY A 128 -1.11 -23.83 1.81
CA GLY A 128 -0.54 -24.74 2.80
C GLY A 128 0.97 -24.97 2.71
N ARG A 129 1.70 -24.20 1.87
CA ARG A 129 3.16 -24.31 1.77
C ARG A 129 3.89 -23.88 3.05
N LEU A 130 3.33 -22.93 3.79
CA LEU A 130 3.87 -22.49 5.09
C LEU A 130 2.91 -22.87 6.21
N LYS A 131 3.45 -23.39 7.31
CA LYS A 131 2.67 -23.68 8.53
C LYS A 131 2.27 -22.36 9.21
N PRO A 132 0.97 -22.18 9.57
CA PRO A 132 0.50 -20.92 10.21
C PRO A 132 1.27 -20.56 11.48
N SER A 133 1.60 -21.54 12.33
CA SER A 133 2.38 -21.31 13.56
C SER A 133 3.78 -20.75 13.28
N VAL A 134 4.46 -21.25 12.26
CA VAL A 134 5.80 -20.75 11.86
C VAL A 134 5.69 -19.31 11.35
N VAL A 135 4.67 -19.01 10.54
CA VAL A 135 4.43 -17.65 10.03
C VAL A 135 4.09 -16.67 11.16
N LEU A 136 3.31 -17.10 12.16
CA LEU A 136 3.01 -16.27 13.32
C LEU A 136 4.27 -15.90 14.11
N TRP A 137 5.14 -16.88 14.42
CA TRP A 137 6.41 -16.62 15.09
C TRP A 137 7.35 -15.75 14.25
N TYR A 138 7.39 -15.98 12.94
CA TYR A 138 8.16 -15.14 12.02
C TYR A 138 7.70 -13.67 12.08
N ALA A 139 6.37 -13.42 12.08
CA ALA A 139 5.83 -12.07 12.23
C ALA A 139 6.23 -11.43 13.56
N ILE A 140 6.11 -12.17 14.69
CA ILE A 140 6.46 -11.67 16.02
C ILE A 140 7.94 -11.31 16.10
N ILE A 141 8.82 -12.20 15.64
CA ILE A 141 10.28 -11.97 15.66
C ILE A 141 10.65 -10.74 14.84
N LEU A 142 10.13 -10.61 13.62
CA LEU A 142 10.35 -9.43 12.78
C LEU A 142 9.89 -8.13 13.46
N GLY A 143 8.73 -8.17 14.15
CA GLY A 143 8.19 -7.01 14.86
C GLY A 143 9.06 -6.59 16.04
N ILE A 144 9.47 -7.54 16.88
CA ILE A 144 10.34 -7.28 18.03
C ILE A 144 11.69 -6.74 17.56
N LEU A 145 12.31 -7.37 16.56
CA LEU A 145 13.59 -6.90 16.02
C LEU A 145 13.46 -5.52 15.38
N GLY A 146 12.40 -5.28 14.60
CA GLY A 146 12.20 -4.00 13.92
C GLY A 146 11.96 -2.85 14.90
N LEU A 147 11.10 -3.04 15.91
CA LEU A 147 10.88 -2.05 16.96
C LEU A 147 12.14 -1.86 17.81
N GLY A 148 12.84 -2.95 18.17
CA GLY A 148 14.12 -2.89 18.89
C GLY A 148 15.15 -2.03 18.15
N VAL A 149 15.31 -2.23 16.83
CA VAL A 149 16.20 -1.41 16.01
C VAL A 149 15.77 0.05 16.00
N LEU A 150 14.46 0.35 15.80
CA LEU A 150 13.98 1.73 15.80
C LEU A 150 14.20 2.44 17.14
N PHE A 151 13.84 1.80 18.25
CA PHE A 151 14.02 2.40 19.58
C PHE A 151 15.50 2.62 19.93
N THR A 152 16.38 1.69 19.57
CA THR A 152 17.78 1.74 19.95
C THR A 152 18.60 2.70 19.09
N PHE A 153 18.38 2.68 17.76
CA PHE A 153 19.25 3.39 16.82
C PHE A 153 18.61 4.63 16.19
N SER A 154 17.27 4.69 16.12
CA SER A 154 16.56 5.79 15.46
C SER A 154 15.91 6.76 16.45
N GLY A 155 15.80 6.36 17.72
CA GLY A 155 15.23 7.16 18.81
C GLY A 155 13.80 6.78 19.16
N VAL A 156 13.36 7.27 20.34
CA VAL A 156 12.08 6.89 20.96
C VAL A 156 10.88 7.23 20.06
N LEU A 157 10.87 8.41 19.44
CA LEU A 157 9.77 8.82 18.55
C LEU A 157 9.66 7.92 17.32
N ALA A 158 10.79 7.58 16.68
CA ALA A 158 10.78 6.66 15.54
C ALA A 158 10.23 5.28 15.92
N GLY A 159 10.62 4.75 17.08
CA GLY A 159 10.07 3.53 17.65
C GLY A 159 8.57 3.60 17.93
N LEU A 160 8.09 4.71 18.53
CA LEU A 160 6.68 4.94 18.81
C LEU A 160 5.84 5.03 17.52
N PHE A 161 6.30 5.76 16.50
CA PHE A 161 5.60 5.82 15.21
C PHE A 161 5.62 4.46 14.48
N GLY A 162 6.69 3.68 14.61
CA GLY A 162 6.74 2.29 14.15
C GLY A 162 5.69 1.41 14.84
N LEU A 163 5.59 1.51 16.15
CA LEU A 163 4.60 0.80 16.96
C LEU A 163 3.16 1.23 16.61
N VAL A 164 2.89 2.53 16.51
CA VAL A 164 1.58 3.07 16.10
C VAL A 164 1.20 2.56 14.71
N GLY A 165 2.14 2.59 13.75
CA GLY A 165 1.92 2.05 12.41
C GLY A 165 1.52 0.58 12.44
N MET A 166 2.22 -0.24 13.24
CA MET A 166 1.93 -1.67 13.40
C MET A 166 0.58 -1.91 14.09
N VAL A 167 0.26 -1.18 15.16
CA VAL A 167 -1.03 -1.27 15.88
C VAL A 167 -2.19 -0.84 14.98
N VAL A 168 -2.04 0.25 14.24
CA VAL A 168 -3.10 0.68 13.31
C VAL A 168 -3.29 -0.34 12.19
N TYR A 169 -2.20 -0.89 11.63
CA TYR A 169 -2.28 -1.81 10.50
C TYR A 169 -2.78 -3.21 10.90
N VAL A 170 -2.30 -3.79 12.00
CA VAL A 170 -2.61 -5.19 12.34
C VAL A 170 -3.95 -5.30 13.08
N PRO A 171 -4.12 -4.83 14.34
CA PRO A 171 -5.38 -5.01 15.04
C PRO A 171 -6.50 -4.13 14.52
N ILE A 172 -6.25 -2.85 14.23
CA ILE A 172 -7.33 -1.93 13.89
C ILE A 172 -7.77 -2.12 12.44
N TYR A 173 -6.82 -2.10 11.48
CA TYR A 173 -7.17 -2.22 10.07
C TYR A 173 -7.44 -3.68 9.68
N THR A 174 -6.48 -4.60 9.86
CA THR A 174 -6.57 -5.96 9.31
C THR A 174 -7.61 -6.82 10.04
N LEU A 175 -7.60 -6.83 11.38
CA LEU A 175 -8.49 -7.69 12.15
C LEU A 175 -9.90 -7.11 12.26
N TRP A 176 -10.02 -5.82 12.41
CA TRP A 176 -11.31 -5.18 12.68
C TRP A 176 -11.88 -4.49 11.44
N LEU A 177 -11.41 -3.30 11.06
CA LEU A 177 -12.08 -2.43 10.10
C LEU A 177 -12.15 -2.97 8.68
N LYS A 178 -11.15 -3.70 8.23
CA LYS A 178 -11.12 -4.30 6.88
C LYS A 178 -12.29 -5.26 6.65
N ARG A 179 -12.81 -5.87 7.71
CA ARG A 179 -13.88 -6.87 7.67
C ARG A 179 -15.25 -6.31 8.04
N SER A 180 -15.32 -5.11 8.62
CA SER A 180 -16.56 -4.58 9.22
C SER A 180 -16.94 -3.19 8.75
N SER A 181 -16.03 -2.41 8.12
CA SER A 181 -16.29 -0.99 7.93
C SER A 181 -15.78 -0.45 6.59
N THR A 182 -16.57 0.47 6.02
CA THR A 182 -16.17 1.26 4.85
C THR A 182 -15.08 2.29 5.15
N TRP A 183 -14.80 2.56 6.44
CA TRP A 183 -13.72 3.44 6.90
C TRP A 183 -12.35 2.79 6.89
N SER A 184 -12.28 1.48 6.61
CA SER A 184 -11.03 0.71 6.61
C SER A 184 -9.91 1.38 5.81
N THR A 185 -10.22 1.92 4.62
CA THR A 185 -9.22 2.59 3.78
C THR A 185 -8.67 3.86 4.42
N SER A 186 -9.55 4.71 4.99
CA SER A 186 -9.12 5.98 5.62
C SER A 186 -8.32 5.73 6.90
N VAL A 187 -8.74 4.80 7.74
CA VAL A 187 -8.00 4.46 8.97
C VAL A 187 -6.69 3.73 8.64
N GLY A 188 -6.72 2.83 7.67
CA GLY A 188 -5.51 2.15 7.19
C GLY A 188 -4.47 3.11 6.61
N ALA A 189 -4.89 4.25 6.06
CA ALA A 189 -3.99 5.28 5.56
C ALA A 189 -3.09 5.89 6.65
N ILE A 190 -3.51 5.87 7.92
CA ILE A 190 -2.68 6.31 9.04
C ILE A 190 -1.40 5.48 9.09
N SER A 191 -1.49 4.16 9.04
CA SER A 191 -0.31 3.28 9.08
C SER A 191 0.61 3.47 7.88
N GLY A 192 0.03 3.69 6.69
CA GLY A 192 0.82 3.90 5.47
C GLY A 192 1.46 5.30 5.40
N ALA A 193 1.05 6.24 6.25
CA ALA A 193 1.69 7.56 6.37
C ALA A 193 2.83 7.59 7.40
N MET A 194 3.06 6.50 8.17
CA MET A 194 4.11 6.45 9.18
C MET A 194 5.54 6.41 8.61
N PRO A 195 5.86 5.71 7.52
CA PRO A 195 7.24 5.58 7.06
C PRO A 195 7.99 6.89 6.88
N PRO A 196 7.47 7.92 6.18
CA PRO A 196 8.21 9.19 6.07
C PRO A 196 8.31 9.92 7.41
N VAL A 197 7.31 9.80 8.29
CA VAL A 197 7.38 10.38 9.64
C VAL A 197 8.47 9.70 10.46
N ILE A 198 8.57 8.36 10.41
CA ILE A 198 9.64 7.60 11.10
C ILE A 198 11.02 8.09 10.63
N GLY A 199 11.20 8.24 9.30
CA GLY A 199 12.44 8.76 8.74
C GLY A 199 12.77 10.15 9.27
N TYR A 200 11.79 11.06 9.27
CA TYR A 200 11.93 12.45 9.70
C TYR A 200 12.25 12.57 11.19
N VAL A 201 11.46 11.96 12.06
CA VAL A 201 11.66 12.06 13.52
C VAL A 201 12.90 11.29 14.00
N ALA A 202 13.40 10.34 13.22
CA ALA A 202 14.68 9.70 13.51
C ALA A 202 15.82 10.71 13.51
N VAL A 203 15.80 11.73 12.67
CA VAL A 203 16.82 12.79 12.58
C VAL A 203 16.54 13.89 13.58
N THR A 204 15.33 14.48 13.51
CA THR A 204 14.98 15.68 14.29
C THR A 204 14.76 15.41 15.77
N GLY A 205 14.33 14.21 16.14
CA GLY A 205 13.93 13.86 17.52
C GLY A 205 12.66 14.58 18.00
N VAL A 206 11.94 15.29 17.13
CA VAL A 206 10.72 16.05 17.45
C VAL A 206 9.62 15.84 16.41
N VAL A 207 8.37 16.12 16.80
CA VAL A 207 7.22 16.12 15.90
C VAL A 207 6.83 17.57 15.64
N ASP A 208 7.34 18.13 14.59
CA ASP A 208 7.07 19.50 14.14
C ASP A 208 6.17 19.55 12.89
N MET A 209 6.08 20.72 12.26
CA MET A 209 5.28 20.89 11.05
C MET A 209 5.79 20.03 9.88
N GLY A 210 7.10 19.76 9.78
CA GLY A 210 7.66 18.88 8.74
C GLY A 210 7.14 17.45 8.85
N ALA A 211 7.11 16.90 10.07
CA ALA A 211 6.54 15.58 10.33
C ALA A 211 5.04 15.52 9.96
N TRP A 212 4.27 16.56 10.33
CA TRP A 212 2.84 16.63 10.01
C TRP A 212 2.56 16.79 8.51
N LEU A 213 3.37 17.54 7.79
CA LEU A 213 3.21 17.72 6.34
C LEU A 213 3.58 16.44 5.57
N LEU A 214 4.61 15.71 6.00
CA LEU A 214 4.94 14.39 5.46
C LEU A 214 3.82 13.38 5.72
N PHE A 215 3.27 13.38 6.95
CA PHE A 215 2.11 12.57 7.28
C PHE A 215 0.92 12.92 6.40
N ALA A 216 0.57 14.21 6.31
CA ALA A 216 -0.57 14.68 5.53
C ALA A 216 -0.43 14.32 4.04
N MET A 217 0.75 14.47 3.45
CA MET A 217 1.01 14.10 2.06
C MET A 217 0.64 12.64 1.79
N LEU A 218 1.15 11.70 2.60
CA LEU A 218 0.88 10.27 2.41
C LEU A 218 -0.54 9.89 2.84
N PHE A 219 -1.05 10.43 3.94
CA PHE A 219 -2.38 10.16 4.44
C PHE A 219 -3.48 10.59 3.45
N LEU A 220 -3.36 11.79 2.88
CA LEU A 220 -4.33 12.34 1.93
C LEU A 220 -4.23 11.67 0.56
N TRP A 221 -3.05 11.24 0.15
CA TRP A 221 -2.83 10.53 -1.09
C TRP A 221 -3.48 9.13 -1.09
N GLN A 222 -3.41 8.39 0.02
CA GLN A 222 -3.76 6.98 0.05
C GLN A 222 -5.25 6.68 -0.23
N PRO A 223 -6.26 7.29 0.43
CA PRO A 223 -7.64 6.92 0.21
C PRO A 223 -8.11 7.08 -1.25
N PRO A 224 -7.85 8.19 -1.97
CA PRO A 224 -8.20 8.29 -3.37
C PRO A 224 -7.53 7.24 -4.25
N HIS A 225 -6.25 6.93 -4.00
CA HIS A 225 -5.51 5.88 -4.68
C HIS A 225 -6.18 4.50 -4.52
N PHE A 226 -6.49 4.10 -3.29
CA PHE A 226 -7.08 2.79 -3.01
C PHE A 226 -8.55 2.69 -3.41
N TRP A 227 -9.29 3.78 -3.33
CA TRP A 227 -10.67 3.78 -3.83
C TRP A 227 -10.73 3.69 -5.35
N ALA A 228 -9.82 4.32 -6.07
CA ALA A 228 -9.71 4.13 -7.51
C ALA A 228 -9.43 2.65 -7.86
N LEU A 229 -8.52 2.01 -7.13
CA LEU A 229 -8.26 0.57 -7.27
C LEU A 229 -9.49 -0.26 -6.88
N GLY A 230 -10.17 0.09 -5.78
CA GLY A 230 -11.37 -0.59 -5.32
C GLY A 230 -12.53 -0.51 -6.31
N ILE A 231 -12.68 0.61 -7.03
CA ILE A 231 -13.66 0.75 -8.12
C ILE A 231 -13.30 -0.18 -9.27
N ARG A 232 -12.04 -0.22 -9.66
CA ARG A 232 -11.55 -1.10 -10.75
C ARG A 232 -11.78 -2.59 -10.46
N ARG A 233 -11.77 -3.00 -9.20
CA ARG A 233 -11.88 -4.40 -8.77
C ARG A 233 -13.09 -4.65 -7.87
N VAL A 234 -14.16 -3.89 -8.06
CA VAL A 234 -15.32 -3.91 -7.16
C VAL A 234 -15.95 -5.28 -7.06
N GLU A 235 -16.01 -6.04 -8.15
CA GLU A 235 -16.61 -7.38 -8.17
C GLU A 235 -15.76 -8.41 -7.42
N GLU A 236 -14.42 -8.36 -7.53
CA GLU A 236 -13.54 -9.23 -6.75
C GLU A 236 -13.71 -9.02 -5.24
N TYR A 237 -13.79 -7.74 -4.82
CA TYR A 237 -13.99 -7.42 -3.40
C TYR A 237 -15.38 -7.79 -2.91
N ARG A 238 -16.41 -7.67 -3.78
CA ARG A 238 -17.78 -8.10 -3.47
C ARG A 238 -17.83 -9.61 -3.28
N ALA A 239 -17.24 -10.38 -4.20
CA ALA A 239 -17.19 -11.84 -4.12
C ALA A 239 -16.44 -12.33 -2.87
N ALA A 240 -15.40 -11.62 -2.45
CA ALA A 240 -14.65 -11.96 -1.23
C ALA A 240 -15.34 -11.50 0.07
N GLY A 241 -16.45 -10.72 -0.02
CA GLY A 241 -17.20 -10.23 1.14
C GLY A 241 -16.53 -9.06 1.89
N TYR A 242 -15.61 -8.32 1.25
CA TYR A 242 -15.01 -7.15 1.87
C TYR A 242 -15.93 -5.92 1.78
N PRO A 243 -16.28 -5.26 2.90
CA PRO A 243 -17.16 -4.08 2.92
C PRO A 243 -16.41 -2.80 2.54
N LEU A 244 -15.74 -2.80 1.39
CA LEU A 244 -15.09 -1.59 0.89
C LEU A 244 -16.11 -0.54 0.47
N LEU A 245 -15.71 0.73 0.54
CA LEU A 245 -16.57 1.86 0.20
C LEU A 245 -17.27 1.70 -1.16
N PRO A 246 -16.60 1.37 -2.29
CA PRO A 246 -17.26 1.19 -3.58
C PRO A 246 -18.21 -0.02 -3.62
N VAL A 247 -17.99 -1.05 -2.80
CA VAL A 247 -18.86 -2.24 -2.71
C VAL A 247 -20.16 -1.92 -1.96
N VAL A 248 -20.06 -1.21 -0.82
CA VAL A 248 -21.19 -0.98 0.10
C VAL A 248 -21.97 0.29 -0.26
N LYS A 249 -21.28 1.40 -0.54
CA LYS A 249 -21.88 2.73 -0.78
C LYS A 249 -21.94 3.09 -2.27
N GLY A 250 -21.40 2.24 -3.14
CA GLY A 250 -21.40 2.42 -4.59
C GLY A 250 -20.32 3.37 -5.10
N ILE A 251 -20.12 3.31 -6.42
CA ILE A 251 -19.06 4.04 -7.11
C ILE A 251 -19.24 5.56 -7.03
N LYS A 252 -20.46 6.05 -7.22
CA LYS A 252 -20.75 7.51 -7.16
C LYS A 252 -20.36 8.12 -5.80
N ARG A 253 -20.74 7.46 -4.71
CA ARG A 253 -20.38 7.92 -3.35
C ARG A 253 -18.87 7.89 -3.14
N THR A 254 -18.20 6.87 -3.66
CA THR A 254 -16.74 6.74 -3.59
C THR A 254 -16.03 7.90 -4.29
N LYS A 255 -16.48 8.25 -5.53
CA LYS A 255 -15.96 9.42 -6.26
C LYS A 255 -16.10 10.71 -5.46
N ILE A 256 -17.28 10.95 -4.86
CA ILE A 256 -17.51 12.13 -4.02
C ILE A 256 -16.54 12.14 -2.84
N GLN A 257 -16.34 11.01 -2.19
CA GLN A 257 -15.49 10.93 -0.99
C GLN A 257 -13.99 11.06 -1.30
N MET A 258 -13.55 10.86 -2.55
CA MET A 258 -12.18 11.15 -2.97
C MET A 258 -11.86 12.65 -2.97
N ILE A 259 -12.84 13.50 -3.32
CA ILE A 259 -12.62 14.93 -3.54
C ILE A 259 -12.07 15.68 -2.32
N PRO A 260 -12.62 15.53 -1.08
CA PRO A 260 -12.07 16.23 0.08
C PRO A 260 -10.60 15.92 0.33
N TYR A 261 -10.16 14.66 0.12
CA TYR A 261 -8.76 14.27 0.28
C TYR A 261 -7.87 14.95 -0.75
N LEU A 262 -8.31 15.01 -2.01
CA LEU A 262 -7.55 15.66 -3.09
C LEU A 262 -7.51 17.18 -2.92
N VAL A 263 -8.58 17.80 -2.45
CA VAL A 263 -8.61 19.24 -2.14
C VAL A 263 -7.68 19.54 -0.97
N ALA A 264 -7.72 18.75 0.10
CA ALA A 264 -6.83 18.90 1.26
C ALA A 264 -5.36 18.63 0.92
N LEU A 265 -5.05 17.90 -0.15
CA LEU A 265 -3.69 17.63 -0.61
C LEU A 265 -3.04 18.85 -1.29
N ILE A 266 -3.85 19.74 -1.89
CA ILE A 266 -3.36 20.94 -2.63
C ILE A 266 -2.51 21.88 -1.76
N PRO A 267 -2.89 22.25 -0.52
CA PRO A 267 -2.07 23.15 0.29
C PRO A 267 -0.77 22.52 0.80
N VAL A 268 -0.62 21.21 0.80
CA VAL A 268 0.55 20.54 1.36
C VAL A 268 1.88 21.01 0.71
N PRO A 269 2.06 21.00 -0.62
CA PRO A 269 3.30 21.49 -1.22
C PRO A 269 3.53 23.00 -1.00
N ILE A 270 2.47 23.79 -0.88
CA ILE A 270 2.58 25.23 -0.58
C ILE A 270 3.13 25.40 0.85
N LEU A 271 2.58 24.65 1.82
CA LEU A 271 3.03 24.69 3.21
C LEU A 271 4.47 24.17 3.35
N MET A 272 4.84 23.10 2.63
CA MET A 272 6.24 22.62 2.61
C MET A 272 7.22 23.73 2.18
N TYR A 273 6.84 24.52 1.18
CA TYR A 273 7.63 25.66 0.71
C TYR A 273 7.63 26.81 1.71
N THR A 274 6.46 27.23 2.20
CA THR A 274 6.34 28.41 3.10
C THR A 274 6.99 28.21 4.46
N TYR A 275 7.04 26.95 4.95
CA TYR A 275 7.77 26.60 6.17
C TYR A 275 9.27 26.31 5.93
N GLY A 276 9.76 26.45 4.69
CA GLY A 276 11.17 26.31 4.36
C GLY A 276 11.69 24.87 4.31
N TYR A 277 10.83 23.85 4.20
CA TYR A 277 11.25 22.46 4.08
C TYR A 277 11.69 22.09 2.66
N ALA A 278 11.06 22.69 1.64
CA ALA A 278 11.34 22.38 0.25
C ALA A 278 11.35 23.65 -0.60
N GLY A 279 12.13 23.65 -1.68
CA GLY A 279 12.26 24.79 -2.58
C GLY A 279 11.07 24.99 -3.52
N ILE A 280 11.12 26.08 -4.29
CA ILE A 280 10.05 26.52 -5.20
C ILE A 280 9.69 25.48 -6.27
N TYR A 281 10.66 24.71 -6.78
CA TYR A 281 10.41 23.70 -7.81
C TYR A 281 9.54 22.55 -7.28
N TYR A 282 9.79 22.12 -6.03
CA TYR A 282 8.91 21.15 -5.38
C TYR A 282 7.48 21.67 -5.28
N MET A 283 7.31 22.91 -4.81
CA MET A 283 5.99 23.52 -4.67
C MET A 283 5.25 23.54 -6.01
N ILE A 284 5.88 24.08 -7.06
CA ILE A 284 5.22 24.23 -8.37
C ILE A 284 4.84 22.87 -8.96
N ILE A 285 5.77 21.91 -8.97
CA ILE A 285 5.55 20.61 -9.59
C ILE A 285 4.49 19.80 -8.81
N SER A 286 4.63 19.72 -7.49
CA SER A 286 3.70 18.94 -6.66
C SER A 286 2.31 19.57 -6.60
N LEU A 287 2.20 20.91 -6.63
CA LEU A 287 0.94 21.64 -6.73
C LEU A 287 0.27 21.35 -8.08
N ALA A 288 1.00 21.46 -9.18
CA ALA A 288 0.48 21.14 -10.51
C ALA A 288 -0.03 19.70 -10.60
N LEU A 289 0.74 18.75 -10.08
CA LEU A 289 0.33 17.35 -10.02
C LEU A 289 -0.93 17.13 -9.15
N SER A 290 -1.07 17.83 -8.02
CA SER A 290 -2.25 17.78 -7.15
C SER A 290 -3.51 18.29 -7.88
N VAL A 291 -3.40 19.43 -8.57
CA VAL A 291 -4.50 20.02 -9.35
C VAL A 291 -4.90 19.12 -10.52
N ILE A 292 -3.93 18.57 -11.26
CA ILE A 292 -4.19 17.63 -12.35
C ILE A 292 -4.91 16.39 -11.83
N TRP A 293 -4.47 15.85 -10.68
CA TRP A 293 -5.12 14.67 -10.10
C TRP A 293 -6.56 14.95 -9.65
N LEU A 294 -6.80 16.10 -9.03
CA LEU A 294 -8.15 16.56 -8.70
C LEU A 294 -9.01 16.68 -9.98
N TYR A 295 -8.51 17.34 -11.02
CA TYR A 295 -9.20 17.48 -12.30
C TYR A 295 -9.54 16.10 -12.91
N LEU A 296 -8.57 15.19 -13.00
CA LEU A 296 -8.81 13.82 -13.48
C LEU A 296 -9.85 13.08 -12.65
N SER A 297 -9.87 13.29 -11.34
CA SER A 297 -10.86 12.67 -10.46
C SER A 297 -12.26 13.23 -10.70
N LEU A 298 -12.39 14.53 -10.96
CA LEU A 298 -13.67 15.18 -11.30
C LEU A 298 -14.23 14.73 -12.65
N THR A 299 -13.39 14.40 -13.64
CA THR A 299 -13.86 13.86 -14.94
C THR A 299 -14.63 12.55 -14.77
N GLY A 300 -14.43 11.85 -13.65
CA GLY A 300 -15.14 10.61 -13.34
C GLY A 300 -16.66 10.74 -13.24
N PHE A 301 -17.18 11.92 -12.92
CA PHE A 301 -18.64 12.15 -12.87
C PHE A 301 -19.31 12.14 -14.24
N ARG A 302 -18.51 12.30 -15.32
CA ARG A 302 -18.96 12.25 -16.72
C ARG A 302 -18.34 11.07 -17.49
N ALA A 303 -17.67 10.15 -16.80
CA ALA A 303 -17.00 9.02 -17.45
C ALA A 303 -18.01 8.03 -18.02
N LYS A 304 -17.78 7.57 -19.24
CA LYS A 304 -18.58 6.51 -19.89
C LYS A 304 -18.34 5.14 -19.27
N SER A 305 -17.13 4.90 -18.75
CA SER A 305 -16.72 3.67 -18.06
C SER A 305 -15.98 4.02 -16.79
N ASP A 306 -16.52 3.58 -15.65
CA ASP A 306 -15.93 3.78 -14.33
C ASP A 306 -14.62 3.03 -14.17
N GLU A 307 -14.49 1.86 -14.76
CA GLU A 307 -13.28 1.05 -14.70
C GLU A 307 -12.10 1.71 -15.42
N VAL A 308 -12.34 2.19 -16.67
CA VAL A 308 -11.31 2.87 -17.47
C VAL A 308 -10.86 4.16 -16.79
N TRP A 309 -11.82 4.94 -16.26
CA TRP A 309 -11.53 6.15 -15.50
C TRP A 309 -10.72 5.83 -14.23
N ALA A 310 -11.15 4.86 -13.45
CA ALA A 310 -10.48 4.47 -12.21
C ALA A 310 -9.05 3.99 -12.46
N LYS A 311 -8.81 3.26 -13.58
CA LYS A 311 -7.46 2.88 -14.00
C LYS A 311 -6.57 4.10 -14.26
N LYS A 312 -7.08 5.13 -14.95
CA LYS A 312 -6.33 6.37 -15.22
C LYS A 312 -5.99 7.11 -13.92
N VAL A 313 -6.97 7.29 -13.03
CA VAL A 313 -6.78 7.96 -11.74
C VAL A 313 -5.79 7.19 -10.86
N PHE A 314 -5.90 5.87 -10.81
CA PHE A 314 -4.98 5.00 -10.10
C PHE A 314 -3.53 5.11 -10.61
N LEU A 315 -3.31 5.02 -11.92
CA LEU A 315 -1.98 5.14 -12.50
C LEU A 315 -1.39 6.54 -12.30
N PHE A 316 -2.22 7.58 -12.42
CA PHE A 316 -1.78 8.94 -12.16
C PHE A 316 -1.35 9.14 -10.70
N SER A 317 -2.06 8.55 -9.75
CA SER A 317 -1.70 8.65 -8.32
C SER A 317 -0.32 8.07 -8.00
N ILE A 318 0.09 7.02 -8.72
CA ILE A 318 1.44 6.45 -8.59
C ILE A 318 2.49 7.46 -9.08
N ASN A 319 2.27 8.02 -10.27
CA ASN A 319 3.17 9.03 -10.83
C ASN A 319 3.24 10.27 -9.94
N TYR A 320 2.10 10.71 -9.40
CA TYR A 320 2.02 11.81 -8.43
C TYR A 320 2.99 11.58 -7.26
N LEU A 321 2.84 10.46 -6.56
CA LEU A 321 3.64 10.19 -5.36
C LEU A 321 5.13 10.05 -5.72
N THR A 322 5.44 9.30 -6.77
CA THR A 322 6.82 9.05 -7.18
C THR A 322 7.52 10.36 -7.55
N LEU A 323 6.91 11.18 -8.40
CA LEU A 323 7.48 12.45 -8.82
C LEU A 323 7.58 13.45 -7.65
N SER A 324 6.54 13.55 -6.81
CA SER A 324 6.58 14.44 -5.65
C SER A 324 7.69 14.05 -4.67
N LEU A 325 7.92 12.76 -4.40
CA LEU A 325 9.02 12.32 -3.53
C LEU A 325 10.40 12.56 -4.15
N ILE A 326 10.56 12.31 -5.45
CA ILE A 326 11.82 12.58 -6.16
C ILE A 326 12.15 14.07 -6.11
N VAL A 327 11.19 14.93 -6.44
CA VAL A 327 11.40 16.37 -6.45
C VAL A 327 11.60 16.91 -5.02
N LEU A 328 10.93 16.33 -4.01
CA LEU A 328 11.17 16.66 -2.60
C LEU A 328 12.63 16.41 -2.21
N ILE A 329 13.17 15.24 -2.57
CA ILE A 329 14.57 14.87 -2.28
C ILE A 329 15.54 15.83 -2.98
N ILE A 330 15.31 16.11 -4.25
CA ILE A 330 16.24 16.98 -5.05
C ILE A 330 16.17 18.44 -4.62
N ASN A 331 15.00 18.91 -4.16
CA ASN A 331 14.74 20.31 -3.84
C ASN A 331 14.51 20.57 -2.34
N THR A 332 15.05 19.69 -1.47
CA THR A 332 15.14 19.94 -0.03
C THR A 332 16.01 21.16 0.23
N THR A 333 15.52 22.10 1.06
CA THR A 333 16.29 23.30 1.47
C THR A 333 17.37 22.93 2.48
N HIS A 334 18.41 23.76 2.54
CA HIS A 334 19.51 23.67 3.51
C HIS A 334 19.14 24.34 4.83
#